data_ed32d112bb085871c8de2056b879d4c9
#
_entry.id   ed32d112bb085871c8de2056b879d4c9
#
_cell.length_a   1.000
_cell.length_b   1.000
_cell.length_c   1.000
_cell.angle_alpha   90.00
_cell.angle_beta   90.00
_cell.angle_gamma   90.00
#
_symmetry.space_group_name_H-M   'P 1'
#
loop_
_entity.id
_entity.type
_entity.pdbx_description
1 polymer ?
#
loop_
_entity_poly.entity_id
_entity_poly.type
_entity_poly.pdbx_seq_one_letter_code
_entity_poly.pdbx_strand_id
1 'polypeptide(L)'
;DSTLMGSKTGCYTPKTLAWLENVKKDFFVGVVSNNKNPDYIRKVTDCSDFPVVFGACKPDIKVATNFMKEYNLLPETTVFVGDRPLTDIICGKRLGCKTILVDSITAEIEKPIVRLARWLERCTVNKN
;
A
#
# COMPACT_ATOMS: atom_id res chain seq x y z
N ASP A 1 2.03 -0.52 -4.71
CA ASP A 1 1.78 0.00 -6.06
C ASP A 1 0.67 1.04 -6.02
N SER A 2 0.76 2.02 -6.89
CA SER A 2 -0.29 3.03 -7.11
C SER A 2 -0.71 3.88 -5.89
N THR A 3 -0.24 3.57 -4.71
CA THR A 3 -0.46 4.37 -3.49
C THR A 3 0.68 5.37 -3.26
N LEU A 4 1.92 4.90 -3.29
CA LEU A 4 3.11 5.73 -3.07
C LEU A 4 3.95 5.91 -4.33
N MET A 5 3.90 4.97 -5.26
CA MET A 5 4.67 4.98 -6.50
C MET A 5 3.90 4.34 -7.65
N GLY A 6 4.25 4.66 -8.87
CA GLY A 6 3.66 4.04 -10.04
C GLY A 6 3.96 2.54 -10.12
N SER A 7 2.94 1.76 -10.46
CA SER A 7 3.04 0.30 -10.53
C SER A 7 4.07 -0.23 -11.55
N LYS A 8 4.46 0.59 -12.52
CA LYS A 8 5.43 0.24 -13.56
C LYS A 8 6.80 0.86 -13.36
N THR A 9 6.88 2.00 -12.69
CA THR A 9 8.12 2.76 -12.57
C THR A 9 8.99 2.31 -11.40
N GLY A 10 8.36 1.87 -10.30
CA GLY A 10 9.07 1.50 -9.08
C GLY A 10 9.83 2.68 -8.44
N CYS A 11 9.46 3.92 -8.79
CA CYS A 11 10.10 5.12 -8.29
C CYS A 11 9.09 6.03 -7.60
N TYR A 12 9.55 6.71 -6.56
CA TYR A 12 8.76 7.74 -5.87
C TYR A 12 8.81 9.05 -6.65
N THR A 13 7.68 9.77 -6.69
CA THR A 13 7.66 11.13 -7.20
C THR A 13 8.29 12.10 -6.17
N PRO A 14 8.81 13.28 -6.60
CA PRO A 14 9.31 14.28 -5.66
C PRO A 14 8.29 14.68 -4.59
N LYS A 15 7.02 14.77 -4.95
CA LYS A 15 5.91 15.06 -4.04
C LYS A 15 5.75 13.96 -2.98
N THR A 16 5.82 12.69 -3.38
CA THR A 16 5.73 11.55 -2.47
C THR A 16 6.93 11.49 -1.55
N LEU A 17 8.14 11.74 -2.05
CA LEU A 17 9.36 11.80 -1.23
C LEU A 17 9.29 12.88 -0.16
N ALA A 18 8.82 14.07 -0.51
CA ALA A 18 8.65 15.17 0.43
C ALA A 18 7.64 14.82 1.54
N TRP A 19 6.53 14.18 1.17
CA TRP A 19 5.53 13.71 2.10
C TRP A 19 6.09 12.62 3.04
N LEU A 20 6.81 11.64 2.50
CA LEU A 20 7.46 10.58 3.28
C LEU A 20 8.48 11.14 4.28
N GLU A 21 9.32 12.08 3.87
CA GLU A 21 10.27 12.74 4.77
C GLU A 21 9.57 13.41 5.95
N ASN A 22 8.42 14.03 5.72
CA ASN A 22 7.63 14.65 6.77
C ASN A 22 6.98 13.62 7.71
N VAL A 23 6.38 12.57 7.15
CA VAL A 23 5.71 11.51 7.94
C VAL A 23 6.71 10.71 8.79
N LYS A 24 7.89 10.41 8.27
CA LYS A 24 8.93 9.65 9.00
C LYS A 24 9.47 10.36 10.24
N LYS A 25 9.25 11.66 10.39
CA LYS A 25 9.61 12.40 11.60
C LYS A 25 8.83 11.92 12.82
N ASP A 26 7.58 11.55 12.65
CA ASP A 26 6.66 11.24 13.74
C ASP A 26 6.17 9.78 13.74
N PHE A 27 6.33 9.07 12.61
CA PHE A 27 5.79 7.71 12.43
C PHE A 27 6.82 6.75 11.85
N PHE A 28 6.75 5.50 12.30
CA PHE A 28 7.37 4.39 11.58
C PHE A 28 6.62 4.18 10.27
N VAL A 29 7.34 4.05 9.16
CA VAL A 29 6.78 3.78 7.84
C VAL A 29 7.22 2.41 7.36
N GLY A 30 6.28 1.62 6.87
CA GLY A 30 6.54 0.35 6.21
C GLY A 30 5.61 0.15 5.02
N VAL A 31 6.00 -0.67 4.09
CA VAL A 31 5.21 -0.95 2.87
C VAL A 31 4.95 -2.44 2.73
N VAL A 32 3.70 -2.78 2.46
CA VAL A 32 3.24 -4.14 2.20
C VAL A 32 2.66 -4.21 0.79
N SER A 33 3.36 -4.89 -0.11
CA SER A 33 3.04 -4.95 -1.54
C SER A 33 2.65 -6.35 -1.99
N ASN A 34 1.68 -6.45 -2.91
CA ASN A 34 1.33 -7.69 -3.59
C ASN A 34 2.25 -7.99 -4.79
N ASN A 35 3.08 -7.04 -5.19
CA ASN A 35 3.94 -7.18 -6.35
C ASN A 35 4.96 -8.30 -6.15
N LYS A 36 5.21 -9.08 -7.20
CA LYS A 36 6.17 -10.20 -7.22
C LYS A 36 7.22 -10.04 -8.33
N ASN A 37 7.16 -8.95 -9.09
CA ASN A 37 8.10 -8.73 -10.20
C ASN A 37 9.49 -8.41 -9.65
N PRO A 38 10.55 -9.20 -9.99
CA PRO A 38 11.90 -9.01 -9.46
C PRO A 38 12.51 -7.64 -9.76
N ASP A 39 12.27 -7.10 -10.95
CA ASP A 39 12.81 -5.78 -11.34
C ASP A 39 12.15 -4.66 -10.53
N TYR A 40 10.85 -4.75 -10.32
CA TYR A 40 10.13 -3.82 -9.46
C TYR A 40 10.61 -3.90 -8.01
N ILE A 41 10.74 -5.11 -7.47
CA ILE A 41 11.24 -5.34 -6.10
C ILE A 41 12.61 -4.70 -5.91
N ARG A 42 13.53 -4.93 -6.85
CA ARG A 42 14.89 -4.35 -6.80
C ARG A 42 14.84 -2.84 -6.79
N LYS A 43 14.11 -2.22 -7.71
CA LYS A 43 13.99 -0.76 -7.79
C LYS A 43 13.42 -0.15 -6.51
N VAL A 44 12.35 -0.73 -5.97
CA VAL A 44 11.73 -0.24 -4.73
C VAL A 44 12.65 -0.41 -3.54
N THR A 45 13.35 -1.53 -3.44
CA THR A 45 14.32 -1.79 -2.37
C THR A 45 15.45 -0.78 -2.40
N ASP A 46 15.99 -0.48 -3.58
CA ASP A 46 17.08 0.48 -3.75
C ASP A 46 16.68 1.93 -3.43
N CYS A 47 15.41 2.28 -3.66
CA CYS A 47 14.89 3.63 -3.45
C CYS A 47 14.30 3.87 -2.06
N SER A 48 14.11 2.82 -1.25
CA SER A 48 13.43 2.92 0.04
C SER A 48 14.41 2.81 1.19
N ASP A 49 14.33 3.74 2.14
CA ASP A 49 15.09 3.73 3.40
C ASP A 49 14.25 3.19 4.59
N PHE A 50 13.11 2.60 4.31
CA PHE A 50 12.19 1.98 5.26
C PHE A 50 11.86 0.55 4.81
N PRO A 51 11.37 -0.33 5.73
CA PRO A 51 11.07 -1.71 5.41
C PRO A 51 9.97 -1.86 4.35
N VAL A 52 10.18 -2.75 3.40
CA VAL A 52 9.20 -3.13 2.38
C VAL A 52 9.11 -4.66 2.31
N VAL A 53 7.90 -5.21 2.34
CA VAL A 53 7.65 -6.63 2.11
C VAL A 53 6.82 -6.82 0.84
N PHE A 54 7.18 -7.81 0.04
CA PHE A 54 6.57 -8.10 -1.25
C PHE A 54 5.80 -9.42 -1.23
N GLY A 55 4.97 -9.65 -2.26
CA GLY A 55 4.21 -10.89 -2.39
C GLY A 55 3.23 -11.15 -1.25
N ALA A 56 2.67 -10.10 -0.68
CA ALA A 56 1.83 -10.18 0.52
C ALA A 56 0.49 -10.89 0.31
N CYS A 57 0.03 -11.01 -0.95
CA CYS A 57 -1.23 -11.66 -1.29
C CYS A 57 -2.46 -11.05 -0.59
N LYS A 58 -2.45 -9.74 -0.33
CA LYS A 58 -3.62 -9.04 0.25
C LYS A 58 -4.88 -9.34 -0.57
N PRO A 59 -6.03 -9.59 0.03
CA PRO A 59 -6.41 -9.30 1.42
C PRO A 59 -6.04 -10.38 2.46
N ASP A 60 -5.22 -11.39 2.12
CA ASP A 60 -4.62 -12.27 3.11
C ASP A 60 -3.76 -11.46 4.09
N ILE A 61 -3.81 -11.82 5.37
CA ILE A 61 -3.13 -11.06 6.43
C ILE A 61 -1.82 -11.69 6.90
N LYS A 62 -1.47 -12.87 6.42
CA LYS A 62 -0.33 -13.65 6.94
C LYS A 62 0.99 -12.89 6.86
N VAL A 63 1.34 -12.39 5.68
CA VAL A 63 2.58 -11.64 5.46
C VAL A 63 2.57 -10.32 6.21
N ALA A 64 1.46 -9.58 6.16
CA ALA A 64 1.32 -8.33 6.88
C ALA A 64 1.39 -8.52 8.41
N THR A 65 0.79 -9.59 8.95
CA THR A 65 0.88 -9.93 10.38
C THR A 65 2.33 -10.20 10.79
N ASN A 66 3.07 -10.97 10.01
CA ASN A 66 4.48 -11.26 10.28
C ASN A 66 5.33 -9.98 10.24
N PHE A 67 5.08 -9.11 9.28
CA PHE A 67 5.73 -7.81 9.18
C PHE A 67 5.46 -6.94 10.43
N MET A 68 4.21 -6.86 10.86
CA MET A 68 3.85 -6.11 12.07
C MET A 68 4.52 -6.68 13.31
N LYS A 69 4.61 -8.00 13.44
CA LYS A 69 5.31 -8.65 14.57
C LYS A 69 6.81 -8.36 14.56
N GLU A 70 7.44 -8.43 13.40
CA GLU A 70 8.89 -8.17 13.24
C GLU A 70 9.28 -6.77 13.71
N TYR A 71 8.44 -5.77 13.44
CA TYR A 71 8.69 -4.38 13.81
C TYR A 71 7.93 -3.92 15.06
N ASN A 72 7.33 -4.83 15.81
CA ASN A 72 6.57 -4.53 17.04
C ASN A 72 5.45 -3.49 16.83
N LEU A 73 4.74 -3.59 15.71
CA LEU A 73 3.64 -2.71 15.37
C LEU A 73 2.34 -3.25 15.97
N LEU A 74 1.61 -2.38 16.68
CA LEU A 74 0.32 -2.72 17.27
C LEU A 74 -0.82 -2.26 16.35
N PRO A 75 -1.86 -3.09 16.12
CA PRO A 75 -2.99 -2.69 15.29
C PRO A 75 -3.65 -1.39 15.72
N GLU A 76 -3.79 -1.16 17.03
CA GLU A 76 -4.45 0.00 17.62
C GLU A 76 -3.75 1.32 17.29
N THR A 77 -2.45 1.28 17.06
CA THR A 77 -1.61 2.45 16.76
C THR A 77 -1.13 2.49 15.31
N THR A 78 -1.63 1.57 14.49
CA THR A 78 -1.24 1.45 13.08
C THR A 78 -2.36 1.92 12.15
N VAL A 79 -1.98 2.68 11.14
CA VAL A 79 -2.87 3.09 10.04
C VAL A 79 -2.44 2.37 8.76
N PHE A 80 -3.37 1.65 8.14
CA PHE A 80 -3.16 0.97 6.88
C PHE A 80 -3.71 1.82 5.73
N VAL A 81 -2.83 2.28 4.86
CA VAL A 81 -3.19 3.18 3.75
C VAL A 81 -3.07 2.43 2.43
N GLY A 82 -4.08 2.53 1.59
CA GLY A 82 -4.05 1.89 0.27
C GLY A 82 -5.10 2.46 -0.68
N ASP A 83 -4.97 2.10 -1.94
CA ASP A 83 -5.82 2.60 -3.02
C ASP A 83 -6.86 1.57 -3.51
N ARG A 84 -6.78 0.31 -3.03
CA ARG A 84 -7.69 -0.77 -3.42
C ARG A 84 -8.55 -1.25 -2.25
N PRO A 85 -9.89 -1.03 -2.31
CA PRO A 85 -10.81 -1.47 -1.27
C PRO A 85 -10.74 -2.96 -0.94
N LEU A 86 -10.77 -3.85 -1.95
CA LEU A 86 -10.85 -5.29 -1.75
C LEU A 86 -9.52 -5.95 -1.35
N THR A 87 -8.41 -5.28 -1.51
CA THR A 87 -7.10 -5.79 -1.08
C THR A 87 -6.57 -5.04 0.13
N ASP A 88 -6.36 -3.74 0.01
CA ASP A 88 -5.70 -2.94 1.05
C ASP A 88 -6.61 -2.69 2.26
N ILE A 89 -7.82 -2.21 2.02
CA ILE A 89 -8.72 -1.83 3.10
C ILE A 89 -9.23 -3.05 3.85
N ILE A 90 -9.57 -4.14 3.14
CA ILE A 90 -9.97 -5.39 3.79
C ILE A 90 -8.80 -5.97 4.60
N CYS A 91 -7.58 -5.95 4.07
CA CYS A 91 -6.39 -6.39 4.79
C CYS A 91 -6.20 -5.59 6.09
N GLY A 92 -6.22 -4.27 6.02
CA GLY A 92 -6.08 -3.40 7.18
C GLY A 92 -7.17 -3.63 8.23
N LYS A 93 -8.42 -3.80 7.81
CA LYS A 93 -9.54 -4.11 8.72
C LYS A 93 -9.38 -5.48 9.39
N ARG A 94 -8.97 -6.50 8.64
CA ARG A 94 -8.71 -7.84 9.19
C ARG A 94 -7.57 -7.86 10.20
N LEU A 95 -6.58 -6.98 10.02
CA LEU A 95 -5.48 -6.78 10.97
C LEU A 95 -5.90 -6.01 12.24
N GLY A 96 -7.07 -5.39 12.24
CA GLY A 96 -7.53 -4.52 13.33
C GLY A 96 -6.96 -3.11 13.28
N CYS A 97 -6.38 -2.70 12.15
CA CYS A 97 -5.83 -1.36 11.96
C CYS A 97 -6.90 -0.34 11.55
N LYS A 98 -6.64 0.94 11.81
CA LYS A 98 -7.35 2.01 11.11
C LYS A 98 -6.98 1.99 9.64
N THR A 99 -7.91 2.32 8.76
CA THR A 99 -7.70 2.28 7.31
C THR A 99 -8.00 3.61 6.65
N ILE A 100 -7.17 3.98 5.67
CA ILE A 100 -7.38 5.16 4.82
C ILE A 100 -7.36 4.70 3.36
N LEU A 101 -8.47 4.94 2.67
CA LEU A 101 -8.56 4.71 1.22
C LEU A 101 -8.13 6.00 0.50
N VAL A 102 -7.13 5.88 -0.36
CA VAL A 102 -6.62 6.98 -1.18
C VAL A 102 -6.91 6.73 -2.67
N ASP A 103 -6.80 7.79 -3.46
CA ASP A 103 -6.86 7.64 -4.92
C ASP A 103 -5.54 7.10 -5.46
N SER A 104 -5.64 6.28 -6.50
CA SER A 104 -4.44 5.79 -7.19
C SER A 104 -3.71 6.93 -7.88
N ILE A 105 -2.41 7.05 -7.64
CA ILE A 105 -1.56 8.05 -8.31
C ILE A 105 -1.33 7.73 -9.79
N THR A 106 -1.69 6.53 -10.23
CA THR A 106 -1.57 6.09 -11.63
C THR A 106 -2.91 5.92 -12.33
N ALA A 107 -4.00 6.41 -11.74
CA ALA A 107 -5.35 6.23 -12.27
C ALA A 107 -5.51 6.72 -13.73
N GLU A 108 -4.80 7.77 -14.11
CA GLU A 108 -4.86 8.35 -15.46
C GLU A 108 -4.16 7.49 -16.53
N ILE A 109 -3.17 6.70 -16.13
CA ILE A 109 -2.36 5.87 -17.05
C ILE A 109 -2.68 4.37 -16.94
N GLU A 110 -3.62 4.00 -16.08
CA GLU A 110 -4.08 2.62 -15.95
C GLU A 110 -4.98 2.21 -17.12
N LYS A 111 -4.93 0.91 -17.47
CA LYS A 111 -5.84 0.35 -18.47
C LYS A 111 -7.30 0.55 -18.04
N PRO A 112 -8.24 0.81 -18.99
CA PRO A 112 -9.64 1.06 -18.65
C PRO A 112 -10.29 -0.04 -17.80
N ILE A 113 -9.92 -1.30 -18.03
CA ILE A 113 -10.46 -2.43 -17.25
C ILE A 113 -10.02 -2.39 -15.77
N VAL A 114 -8.79 -1.96 -15.50
CA VAL A 114 -8.29 -1.79 -14.12
C VAL A 114 -9.02 -0.65 -13.42
N ARG A 115 -9.25 0.45 -14.12
CA ARG A 115 -10.04 1.59 -13.62
C ARG A 115 -11.47 1.18 -13.30
N LEU A 116 -12.11 0.40 -14.20
CA LEU A 116 -13.47 -0.11 -13.98
C LEU A 116 -13.52 -1.03 -12.75
N ALA A 117 -12.59 -1.97 -12.64
CA ALA A 117 -12.51 -2.88 -11.50
C ALA A 117 -12.37 -2.11 -10.18
N ARG A 118 -11.50 -1.10 -10.14
CA ARG A 118 -11.28 -0.23 -8.99
C ARG A 118 -12.53 0.59 -8.64
N TRP A 119 -13.24 1.08 -9.65
CA TRP A 119 -14.52 1.78 -9.45
C TRP A 119 -15.59 0.88 -8.85
N LEU A 120 -15.75 -0.35 -9.38
CA LEU A 120 -16.68 -1.33 -8.83
C LEU A 120 -16.34 -1.71 -7.39
N GLU A 121 -15.07 -1.91 -7.07
CA GLU A 121 -14.59 -2.16 -5.71
C GLU A 121 -15.00 -1.03 -4.75
N ARG A 122 -14.85 0.23 -5.17
CA ARG A 122 -15.26 1.41 -4.37
C ARG A 122 -16.76 1.48 -4.14
N CYS A 123 -17.56 1.14 -5.16
CA CYS A 123 -19.01 1.10 -5.04
C CYS A 123 -19.49 0.08 -4.00
N THR A 124 -18.77 -1.04 -3.82
CA THR A 124 -19.10 -2.05 -2.81
C THR A 124 -18.78 -1.60 -1.39
N VAL A 125 -17.75 -0.81 -1.21
CA VAL A 125 -17.31 -0.31 0.13
C VAL A 125 -18.17 0.85 0.62
N ASN A 126 -18.62 1.73 -0.28
CA ASN A 126 -19.44 2.90 0.08
C ASN A 126 -20.90 2.55 0.48
N LYS A 127 -21.31 1.29 0.36
CA LYS A 127 -22.64 0.82 0.80
C LYS A 127 -22.70 0.37 2.25
N ASN A 128 -21.60 0.37 2.91
CA ASN A 128 -21.44 0.03 4.33
C ASN A 128 -21.04 1.27 5.14
#